data_c05f51ee56fb47ee1c7b260fffd902a4
#
_entry.id   c05f51ee56fb47ee1c7b260fffd902a4
#
_cell.length_a   1.000
_cell.length_b   1.000
_cell.length_c   1.000
_cell.angle_alpha   90.00
_cell.angle_beta   90.00
_cell.angle_gamma   90.00
#
_symmetry.space_group_name_H-M   'P 1'
#
loop_
_entity.id
_entity.type
_entity.pdbx_description
1 polymer ?
#
loop_
_entity_poly.entity_id
_entity_poly.type
_entity_poly.pdbx_seq_one_letter_code
_entity_poly.pdbx_strand_id
1 'polypeptide(L)'
;MTSQTELPEGDYNLIVRIGDPFPKLVLSRGDITLLGADAIVNAANSELLPGGGVCGAIHRAGGPAIAEECRKLRAERGPVAPGQAVATKGGRLLAKYVIHAVGPVWEGGDHGEPEVLCSCYREAMRVADELKLQTIAFPAVSTGIFGYPVEQAAWVAIPTAIEGLRSAKSVGVVQFVLFDRPTFDTFVKVAIAQRRPASGRPYEIGTARLTLGRTKES
;
A
#
# COMPACT_ATOMS: atom_id res chain seq x y z
N MET A 1 -25.44 9.49 21.02
CA MET A 1 -25.99 8.80 19.85
C MET A 1 -24.88 8.71 18.83
N THR A 2 -24.20 7.55 18.78
CA THR A 2 -23.14 7.28 17.80
C THR A 2 -23.83 6.94 16.48
N SER A 3 -23.82 7.88 15.53
CA SER A 3 -24.20 7.59 14.15
C SER A 3 -23.31 6.44 13.66
N GLN A 4 -23.87 5.24 13.55
CA GLN A 4 -23.26 4.17 12.79
C GLN A 4 -23.22 4.67 11.34
N THR A 5 -22.01 4.89 10.81
CA THR A 5 -21.83 5.22 9.40
C THR A 5 -22.17 3.94 8.62
N GLU A 6 -23.40 3.85 8.13
CA GLU A 6 -23.78 2.76 7.21
C GLU A 6 -22.90 2.85 5.97
N LEU A 7 -22.18 1.77 5.72
CA LEU A 7 -21.32 1.66 4.54
C LEU A 7 -22.19 1.35 3.31
N PRO A 8 -21.88 1.94 2.13
CA PRO A 8 -22.65 1.65 0.92
C PRO A 8 -22.59 0.17 0.55
N GLU A 9 -23.68 -0.37 0.03
CA GLU A 9 -23.66 -1.67 -0.64
C GLU A 9 -22.93 -1.58 -1.98
N GLY A 10 -22.25 -2.67 -2.38
CA GLY A 10 -21.51 -2.77 -3.63
C GLY A 10 -20.04 -2.32 -3.53
N ASP A 11 -19.46 -1.97 -4.68
CA ASP A 11 -18.07 -1.52 -4.75
C ASP A 11 -17.98 -0.01 -4.53
N TYR A 12 -17.18 0.38 -3.56
CA TYR A 12 -16.92 1.78 -3.22
C TYR A 12 -15.46 1.97 -2.76
N ASN A 13 -15.01 3.23 -2.78
CA ASN A 13 -13.77 3.63 -2.15
C ASN A 13 -14.08 4.27 -0.80
N LEU A 14 -13.36 3.87 0.25
CA LEU A 14 -13.34 4.62 1.50
C LEU A 14 -12.25 5.69 1.39
N ILE A 15 -12.62 6.94 1.70
CA ILE A 15 -11.69 8.07 1.69
C ILE A 15 -11.51 8.58 3.12
N VAL A 16 -10.28 8.55 3.59
CA VAL A 16 -9.85 9.14 4.87
C VAL A 16 -9.21 10.49 4.56
N ARG A 17 -9.87 11.59 4.93
CA ARG A 17 -9.35 12.95 4.76
C ARG A 17 -8.53 13.34 5.97
N ILE A 18 -7.27 13.68 5.73
CA ILE A 18 -6.31 14.11 6.75
C ILE A 18 -6.14 15.63 6.66
N GLY A 19 -6.37 16.20 5.48
CA GLY A 19 -6.41 17.62 5.15
C GLY A 19 -7.39 17.91 4.02
N ASP A 20 -7.58 19.15 3.65
CA ASP A 20 -8.48 19.59 2.56
C ASP A 20 -7.71 20.41 1.53
N PRO A 21 -7.64 20.01 0.24
CA PRO A 21 -8.11 18.73 -0.33
C PRO A 21 -7.13 17.57 -0.07
N PHE A 22 -5.95 17.82 0.43
CA PHE A 22 -4.88 16.84 0.70
C PHE A 22 -4.22 17.12 2.05
N PRO A 23 -3.56 16.13 2.69
CA PRO A 23 -3.37 14.74 2.25
C PRO A 23 -4.60 13.85 2.51
N LYS A 24 -4.69 12.73 1.78
CA LYS A 24 -5.76 11.73 1.95
C LYS A 24 -5.26 10.31 1.77
N LEU A 25 -5.90 9.38 2.50
CA LEU A 25 -5.73 7.95 2.32
C LEU A 25 -7.02 7.39 1.70
N VAL A 26 -6.85 6.50 0.72
CA VAL A 26 -7.96 5.85 0.00
C VAL A 26 -7.85 4.34 0.20
N LEU A 27 -8.95 3.69 0.50
CA LEU A 27 -9.08 2.24 0.48
C LEU A 27 -9.96 1.86 -0.71
N SER A 28 -9.46 1.00 -1.56
CA SER A 28 -10.18 0.50 -2.75
C SER A 28 -9.98 -0.99 -2.92
N ARG A 29 -10.95 -1.64 -3.59
CA ARG A 29 -10.81 -3.02 -4.03
C ARG A 29 -10.37 -3.05 -5.48
N GLY A 30 -9.39 -3.89 -5.83
CA GLY A 30 -8.96 -4.03 -7.22
C GLY A 30 -7.60 -4.69 -7.40
N ASP A 31 -7.14 -4.68 -8.65
CA ASP A 31 -5.82 -5.13 -9.04
C ASP A 31 -4.87 -3.92 -9.10
N ILE A 32 -3.86 -3.92 -8.23
CA ILE A 32 -2.88 -2.83 -8.13
C ILE A 32 -2.06 -2.66 -9.42
N THR A 33 -1.93 -3.71 -10.24
CA THR A 33 -1.18 -3.66 -11.50
C THR A 33 -1.86 -2.84 -12.58
N LEU A 34 -3.16 -2.55 -12.42
CA LEU A 34 -3.96 -1.73 -13.33
C LEU A 34 -4.08 -0.26 -12.89
N LEU A 35 -3.45 0.10 -11.77
CA LEU A 35 -3.58 1.44 -11.22
C LEU A 35 -2.56 2.41 -11.81
N GLY A 36 -3.06 3.57 -12.27
CA GLY A 36 -2.23 4.70 -12.72
C GLY A 36 -1.81 5.62 -11.56
N ALA A 37 -1.03 5.10 -10.59
CA ALA A 37 -0.38 5.90 -9.56
C ALA A 37 1.06 6.27 -9.99
N ASP A 38 1.70 7.23 -9.30
CA ASP A 38 3.12 7.50 -9.56
C ASP A 38 3.99 6.30 -9.18
N ALA A 39 3.67 5.65 -8.05
CA ALA A 39 4.27 4.38 -7.68
C ALA A 39 3.24 3.38 -7.14
N ILE A 40 3.49 2.09 -7.42
CA ILE A 40 2.86 0.97 -6.72
C ILE A 40 3.89 0.24 -5.87
N VAL A 41 3.46 -0.28 -4.72
CA VAL A 41 4.33 -1.04 -3.84
C VAL A 41 4.22 -2.53 -4.14
N ASN A 42 5.38 -3.17 -4.27
CA ASN A 42 5.51 -4.61 -4.35
C ASN A 42 5.83 -5.16 -2.94
N ALA A 43 5.03 -6.11 -2.46
CA ALA A 43 5.38 -6.93 -1.30
C ALA A 43 6.47 -7.92 -1.73
N ALA A 44 7.72 -7.50 -1.62
CA ALA A 44 8.89 -8.20 -2.14
C ALA A 44 9.49 -9.17 -1.12
N ASN A 45 10.28 -10.13 -1.61
CA ASN A 45 11.23 -10.87 -0.81
C ASN A 45 12.60 -10.14 -0.79
N SER A 46 13.46 -10.48 0.16
CA SER A 46 14.77 -9.85 0.35
C SER A 46 15.67 -9.96 -0.90
N GLU A 47 15.52 -11.01 -1.68
CA GLU A 47 16.30 -11.23 -2.90
C GLU A 47 15.74 -10.48 -4.12
N LEU A 48 14.64 -9.75 -3.98
CA LEU A 48 13.94 -9.05 -5.06
C LEU A 48 13.61 -9.95 -6.26
N LEU A 49 13.46 -11.25 -6.02
CA LEU A 49 13.12 -12.22 -7.06
C LEU A 49 11.61 -12.25 -7.31
N PRO A 50 11.19 -12.54 -8.55
CA PRO A 50 9.78 -12.82 -8.82
C PRO A 50 9.27 -13.93 -7.91
N GLY A 51 8.13 -13.71 -7.25
CA GLY A 51 7.47 -14.64 -6.34
C GLY A 51 6.02 -14.88 -6.71
N GLY A 52 5.25 -15.37 -5.77
CA GLY A 52 3.79 -15.53 -5.91
C GLY A 52 3.00 -14.27 -5.54
N GLY A 53 1.67 -14.39 -5.55
CA GLY A 53 0.77 -13.31 -5.16
C GLY A 53 0.97 -12.01 -5.95
N VAL A 54 0.89 -10.88 -5.24
CA VAL A 54 1.06 -9.54 -5.83
C VAL A 54 2.44 -9.35 -6.47
N CYS A 55 3.49 -9.94 -5.88
CA CYS A 55 4.85 -9.87 -6.43
C CYS A 55 4.91 -10.47 -7.83
N GLY A 56 4.38 -11.68 -8.02
CA GLY A 56 4.30 -12.31 -9.33
C GLY A 56 3.43 -11.53 -10.32
N ALA A 57 2.31 -10.97 -9.87
CA ALA A 57 1.44 -10.16 -10.70
C ALA A 57 2.16 -8.91 -11.23
N ILE A 58 2.86 -8.18 -10.36
CA ILE A 58 3.62 -6.98 -10.72
C ILE A 58 4.73 -7.30 -11.73
N HIS A 59 5.51 -8.36 -11.48
CA HIS A 59 6.57 -8.77 -12.41
C HIS A 59 6.02 -9.20 -13.78
N ARG A 60 4.89 -9.92 -13.83
CA ARG A 60 4.27 -10.31 -15.10
C ARG A 60 3.74 -9.09 -15.87
N ALA A 61 3.02 -8.19 -15.19
CA ALA A 61 2.44 -7.01 -15.81
C ALA A 61 3.52 -6.00 -16.27
N GLY A 62 4.52 -5.74 -15.42
CA GLY A 62 5.60 -4.80 -15.70
C GLY A 62 6.66 -5.33 -16.68
N GLY A 63 6.71 -6.65 -16.85
CA GLY A 63 7.62 -7.30 -17.80
C GLY A 63 9.06 -7.40 -17.30
N PRO A 64 10.00 -7.83 -18.20
CA PRO A 64 11.36 -8.21 -17.82
C PRO A 64 12.19 -7.05 -17.27
N ALA A 65 11.86 -5.81 -17.61
CA ALA A 65 12.60 -4.63 -17.16
C ALA A 65 12.66 -4.51 -15.63
N ILE A 66 11.55 -4.85 -14.92
CA ILE A 66 11.52 -4.82 -13.45
C ILE A 66 12.51 -5.85 -12.88
N ALA A 67 12.48 -7.09 -13.38
CA ALA A 67 13.37 -8.15 -12.91
C ALA A 67 14.84 -7.79 -13.17
N GLU A 68 15.14 -7.17 -14.30
CA GLU A 68 16.50 -6.73 -14.65
C GLU A 68 16.99 -5.62 -13.71
N GLU A 69 16.17 -4.61 -13.42
CA GLU A 69 16.53 -3.57 -12.44
C GLU A 69 16.68 -4.15 -11.02
N CYS A 70 15.81 -5.06 -10.59
CA CYS A 70 15.95 -5.78 -9.33
C CYS A 70 17.28 -6.54 -9.24
N ARG A 71 17.69 -7.21 -10.35
CA ARG A 71 18.96 -7.93 -10.43
C ARG A 71 20.16 -6.97 -10.27
N LYS A 72 20.12 -5.80 -10.91
CA LYS A 72 21.16 -4.77 -10.76
C LYS A 72 21.25 -4.25 -9.35
N LEU A 73 20.12 -3.85 -8.75
CA LEU A 73 20.05 -3.40 -7.36
C LEU A 73 20.65 -4.42 -6.40
N ARG A 74 20.30 -5.70 -6.58
CA ARG A 74 20.85 -6.78 -5.75
C ARG A 74 22.35 -6.97 -5.94
N ALA A 75 22.85 -6.85 -7.16
CA ALA A 75 24.27 -6.96 -7.45
C ALA A 75 25.10 -5.82 -6.84
N GLU A 76 24.52 -4.61 -6.76
CA GLU A 76 25.18 -3.42 -6.26
C GLU A 76 25.16 -3.32 -4.71
N ARG A 77 24.05 -3.70 -4.09
CA ARG A 77 23.82 -3.47 -2.66
C ARG A 77 23.58 -4.72 -1.81
N GLY A 78 23.48 -5.89 -2.43
CA GLY A 78 23.06 -7.12 -1.78
C GLY A 78 21.55 -7.20 -1.53
N PRO A 79 21.09 -8.20 -0.74
CA PRO A 79 19.69 -8.36 -0.37
C PRO A 79 19.11 -7.16 0.37
N VAL A 80 17.81 -6.92 0.21
CA VAL A 80 17.06 -5.89 0.95
C VAL A 80 16.55 -6.49 2.24
N ALA A 81 16.91 -5.89 3.37
CA ALA A 81 16.49 -6.39 4.67
C ALA A 81 14.97 -6.20 4.91
N PRO A 82 14.32 -7.07 5.71
CA PRO A 82 12.97 -6.82 6.18
C PRO A 82 12.82 -5.43 6.82
N GLY A 83 11.73 -4.74 6.53
CA GLY A 83 11.48 -3.37 6.95
C GLY A 83 12.06 -2.30 6.02
N GLN A 84 12.83 -2.68 5.00
CA GLN A 84 13.43 -1.75 4.03
C GLN A 84 12.68 -1.75 2.69
N ALA A 85 12.90 -0.68 1.90
CA ALA A 85 12.32 -0.53 0.58
C ALA A 85 13.31 0.05 -0.42
N VAL A 86 13.19 -0.34 -1.70
CA VAL A 86 13.96 0.18 -2.83
C VAL A 86 13.05 0.38 -4.03
N ALA A 87 13.40 1.26 -4.96
CA ALA A 87 12.59 1.54 -6.13
C ALA A 87 13.24 1.05 -7.43
N THR A 88 12.40 0.59 -8.35
CA THR A 88 12.68 0.40 -9.77
C THR A 88 11.70 1.19 -10.61
N LYS A 89 11.95 1.32 -11.90
CA LYS A 89 10.94 1.81 -12.85
C LYS A 89 9.82 0.79 -13.02
N GLY A 90 8.63 1.28 -13.41
CA GLY A 90 7.42 0.46 -13.55
C GLY A 90 7.39 -0.47 -14.77
N GLY A 91 8.36 -0.39 -15.67
CA GLY A 91 8.37 -1.19 -16.89
C GLY A 91 7.14 -0.89 -17.76
N ARG A 92 6.29 -1.90 -18.02
CA ARG A 92 5.05 -1.78 -18.80
C ARG A 92 3.83 -1.43 -17.96
N LEU A 93 3.97 -1.27 -16.64
CA LEU A 93 2.88 -0.84 -15.76
C LEU A 93 2.45 0.60 -16.09
N LEU A 94 1.23 0.97 -15.69
CA LEU A 94 0.78 2.36 -15.73
C LEU A 94 1.51 3.22 -14.68
N ALA A 95 1.96 2.62 -13.59
CA ALA A 95 2.77 3.26 -12.57
C ALA A 95 4.19 3.54 -13.09
N LYS A 96 4.72 4.74 -12.77
CA LYS A 96 6.07 5.14 -13.18
C LYS A 96 7.16 4.33 -12.45
N TYR A 97 6.89 3.97 -11.19
CA TYR A 97 7.82 3.26 -10.31
C TYR A 97 7.15 2.07 -9.64
N VAL A 98 7.97 1.07 -9.31
CA VAL A 98 7.63 0.02 -8.34
C VAL A 98 8.53 0.20 -7.13
N ILE A 99 7.96 0.36 -5.95
CA ILE A 99 8.68 0.40 -4.69
C ILE A 99 8.60 -1.00 -4.08
N HIS A 100 9.72 -1.71 -4.07
CA HIS A 100 9.85 -3.05 -3.52
C HIS A 100 10.08 -2.95 -2.02
N ALA A 101 9.07 -3.23 -1.23
CA ALA A 101 9.11 -3.19 0.21
C ALA A 101 9.11 -4.61 0.78
N VAL A 102 10.09 -4.92 1.63
CA VAL A 102 10.27 -6.25 2.21
C VAL A 102 9.60 -6.27 3.58
N GLY A 103 8.42 -6.85 3.65
CA GLY A 103 7.71 -7.04 4.92
C GLY A 103 8.20 -8.25 5.70
N PRO A 104 7.76 -8.42 6.96
CA PRO A 104 8.09 -9.57 7.78
C PRO A 104 7.34 -10.82 7.35
N VAL A 105 7.94 -11.98 7.58
CA VAL A 105 7.21 -13.26 7.67
C VAL A 105 6.58 -13.32 9.05
N TRP A 106 5.33 -13.77 9.12
CA TRP A 106 4.62 -13.90 10.38
C TRP A 106 5.05 -15.15 11.15
N GLU A 107 5.52 -14.99 12.37
CA GLU A 107 5.99 -16.04 13.25
C GLU A 107 5.26 -16.02 14.60
N GLY A 108 4.10 -15.34 14.69
CA GLY A 108 3.27 -15.30 15.90
C GLY A 108 3.07 -13.94 16.51
N GLY A 109 3.86 -12.93 16.11
CA GLY A 109 3.74 -11.54 16.55
C GLY A 109 4.68 -11.13 17.68
N ASP A 110 5.52 -12.06 18.16
CA ASP A 110 6.42 -11.85 19.28
C ASP A 110 7.89 -11.62 18.87
N HIS A 111 8.16 -11.58 17.56
CA HIS A 111 9.51 -11.43 16.99
C HIS A 111 9.75 -10.04 16.36
N GLY A 112 8.96 -9.05 16.74
CA GLY A 112 9.09 -7.69 16.22
C GLY A 112 8.46 -7.45 14.85
N GLU A 113 7.57 -8.35 14.40
CA GLU A 113 6.92 -8.25 13.09
C GLU A 113 6.09 -6.97 12.94
N PRO A 114 5.38 -6.46 13.98
CA PRO A 114 4.67 -5.19 13.86
C PRO A 114 5.60 -4.02 13.57
N GLU A 115 6.76 -3.93 14.22
CA GLU A 115 7.77 -2.89 14.02
C GLU A 115 8.38 -2.98 12.63
N VAL A 116 8.69 -4.20 12.16
CA VAL A 116 9.23 -4.44 10.82
C VAL A 116 8.19 -4.07 9.75
N LEU A 117 6.92 -4.42 9.95
CA LEU A 117 5.85 -4.04 9.02
C LEU A 117 5.65 -2.52 9.00
N CYS A 118 5.66 -1.86 10.15
CA CYS A 118 5.61 -0.42 10.28
C CYS A 118 6.78 0.25 9.52
N SER A 119 8.01 -0.24 9.72
CA SER A 119 9.20 0.22 9.00
C SER A 119 9.05 0.08 7.49
N CYS A 120 8.50 -1.03 7.02
CA CYS A 120 8.25 -1.30 5.61
C CYS A 120 7.37 -0.21 4.94
N TYR A 121 6.28 0.20 5.60
CA TYR A 121 5.43 1.29 5.12
C TYR A 121 6.14 2.65 5.18
N ARG A 122 6.85 2.95 6.27
CA ARG A 122 7.62 4.20 6.42
C ARG A 122 8.70 4.34 5.36
N GLU A 123 9.48 3.29 5.13
CA GLU A 123 10.53 3.28 4.13
C GLU A 123 9.98 3.42 2.70
N ALA A 124 8.86 2.77 2.39
CA ALA A 124 8.21 2.96 1.10
C ALA A 124 7.72 4.40 0.89
N MET A 125 7.16 5.03 1.93
CA MET A 125 6.76 6.44 1.91
C MET A 125 7.98 7.37 1.77
N ARG A 126 9.07 7.08 2.49
CA ARG A 126 10.33 7.84 2.38
C ARG A 126 10.91 7.80 0.95
N VAL A 127 10.95 6.62 0.36
CA VAL A 127 11.42 6.44 -1.03
C VAL A 127 10.52 7.20 -2.02
N ALA A 128 9.20 7.16 -1.84
CA ALA A 128 8.27 7.90 -2.68
C ALA A 128 8.48 9.42 -2.56
N ASP A 129 8.72 9.92 -1.36
CA ASP A 129 8.93 11.35 -1.09
C ASP A 129 10.28 11.84 -1.65
N GLU A 130 11.34 11.03 -1.56
CA GLU A 130 12.65 11.30 -2.18
C GLU A 130 12.56 11.38 -3.71
N LEU A 131 11.73 10.53 -4.31
CA LEU A 131 11.44 10.55 -5.75
C LEU A 131 10.44 11.67 -6.12
N LYS A 132 9.98 12.48 -5.15
CA LYS A 132 9.01 13.58 -5.31
C LYS A 132 7.69 13.12 -5.95
N LEU A 133 7.24 11.92 -5.59
CA LEU A 133 5.99 11.37 -6.08
C LEU A 133 4.81 11.95 -5.30
N GLN A 134 3.67 12.10 -5.97
CA GLN A 134 2.45 12.62 -5.36
C GLN A 134 1.51 11.51 -4.89
N THR A 135 1.58 10.35 -5.54
CA THR A 135 0.68 9.23 -5.30
C THR A 135 1.44 7.92 -5.14
N ILE A 136 1.13 7.17 -4.08
CA ILE A 136 1.66 5.83 -3.84
C ILE A 136 0.53 4.86 -3.50
N ALA A 137 0.57 3.65 -4.08
CA ALA A 137 -0.41 2.62 -3.80
C ALA A 137 0.24 1.40 -3.15
N PHE A 138 -0.41 0.88 -2.11
CA PHE A 138 0.03 -0.28 -1.34
C PHE A 138 -0.93 -1.45 -1.51
N PRO A 139 -0.44 -2.69 -1.63
CA PRO A 139 -1.21 -3.88 -1.31
C PRO A 139 -1.24 -4.08 0.21
N ALA A 140 -1.96 -5.11 0.68
CA ALA A 140 -1.84 -5.59 2.05
C ALA A 140 -0.51 -6.33 2.23
N VAL A 141 0.56 -5.60 2.59
CA VAL A 141 1.92 -6.15 2.71
C VAL A 141 1.96 -7.25 3.76
N SER A 142 2.69 -8.33 3.48
CA SER A 142 2.88 -9.54 4.30
C SER A 142 1.64 -10.42 4.51
N THR A 143 0.43 -10.03 4.11
CA THR A 143 -0.80 -10.79 4.41
C THR A 143 -1.05 -11.99 3.49
N GLY A 144 -0.27 -12.14 2.43
CA GLY A 144 -0.32 -13.29 1.52
C GLY A 144 0.57 -14.44 1.99
N ILE A 145 1.58 -14.77 1.19
CA ILE A 145 2.51 -15.90 1.45
C ILE A 145 3.24 -15.78 2.80
N PHE A 146 3.51 -14.57 3.27
CA PHE A 146 4.16 -14.32 4.56
C PHE A 146 3.24 -14.50 5.77
N GLY A 147 1.94 -14.75 5.55
CA GLY A 147 1.00 -15.22 6.57
C GLY A 147 0.61 -14.22 7.66
N TYR A 148 0.96 -12.94 7.53
CA TYR A 148 0.58 -11.92 8.52
C TYR A 148 -0.95 -11.80 8.60
N PRO A 149 -1.59 -11.90 9.80
CA PRO A 149 -3.03 -11.77 9.92
C PRO A 149 -3.53 -10.41 9.41
N VAL A 150 -4.52 -10.43 8.52
CA VAL A 150 -4.98 -9.24 7.79
C VAL A 150 -5.41 -8.11 8.72
N GLU A 151 -6.15 -8.44 9.78
CA GLU A 151 -6.62 -7.44 10.73
C GLU A 151 -5.45 -6.77 11.48
N GLN A 152 -4.51 -7.57 11.98
CA GLN A 152 -3.33 -7.05 12.67
C GLN A 152 -2.45 -6.22 11.71
N ALA A 153 -2.31 -6.66 10.45
CA ALA A 153 -1.60 -5.88 9.44
C ALA A 153 -2.28 -4.53 9.18
N ALA A 154 -3.61 -4.49 9.10
CA ALA A 154 -4.37 -3.25 8.93
C ALA A 154 -4.20 -2.29 10.11
N TRP A 155 -4.16 -2.82 11.36
CA TRP A 155 -3.89 -2.02 12.57
C TRP A 155 -2.51 -1.36 12.57
N VAL A 156 -1.53 -1.93 11.87
CA VAL A 156 -0.20 -1.32 11.65
C VAL A 156 -0.20 -0.40 10.43
N ALA A 157 -0.72 -0.87 9.31
CA ALA A 157 -0.61 -0.20 8.00
C ALA A 157 -1.30 1.16 7.96
N ILE A 158 -2.55 1.25 8.44
CA ILE A 158 -3.37 2.45 8.33
C ILE A 158 -2.78 3.63 9.11
N PRO A 159 -2.49 3.51 10.43
CA PRO A 159 -1.92 4.62 11.17
C PRO A 159 -0.53 5.01 10.66
N THR A 160 0.29 4.04 10.24
CA THR A 160 1.62 4.32 9.67
C THR A 160 1.51 5.12 8.37
N ALA A 161 0.58 4.78 7.49
CA ALA A 161 0.34 5.51 6.25
C ALA A 161 -0.20 6.94 6.52
N ILE A 162 -1.09 7.10 7.50
CA ILE A 162 -1.61 8.42 7.91
C ILE A 162 -0.49 9.29 8.50
N GLU A 163 0.37 8.72 9.34
CA GLU A 163 1.53 9.43 9.89
C GLU A 163 2.51 9.83 8.78
N GLY A 164 2.79 8.91 7.85
CA GLY A 164 3.59 9.17 6.66
C GLY A 164 3.04 10.32 5.82
N LEU A 165 1.72 10.33 5.56
CA LEU A 165 1.06 11.42 4.83
C LEU A 165 1.16 12.78 5.53
N ARG A 166 1.16 12.81 6.87
CA ARG A 166 1.29 14.05 7.65
C ARG A 166 2.69 14.63 7.60
N SER A 167 3.69 13.81 7.42
CA SER A 167 5.11 14.18 7.42
C SER A 167 5.71 14.33 6.02
N ALA A 168 5.07 13.76 5.00
CA ALA A 168 5.55 13.80 3.62
C ALA A 168 5.56 15.22 3.06
N LYS A 169 6.53 15.50 2.19
CA LYS A 169 6.69 16.79 1.50
C LYS A 169 6.04 16.80 0.13
N SER A 170 5.98 15.65 -0.54
CA SER A 170 5.45 15.50 -1.89
C SER A 170 4.27 14.55 -1.97
N VAL A 171 4.25 13.48 -1.18
CA VAL A 171 3.16 12.50 -1.22
C VAL A 171 1.88 13.08 -0.60
N GLY A 172 0.87 13.28 -1.45
CA GLY A 172 -0.45 13.77 -1.05
C GLY A 172 -1.53 12.69 -1.00
N VAL A 173 -1.30 11.55 -1.65
CA VAL A 173 -2.28 10.45 -1.70
C VAL A 173 -1.60 9.11 -1.44
N VAL A 174 -2.08 8.39 -0.45
CA VAL A 174 -1.83 6.97 -0.25
C VAL A 174 -3.10 6.20 -0.61
N GLN A 175 -2.97 5.16 -1.43
CA GLN A 175 -4.09 4.27 -1.75
C GLN A 175 -3.75 2.84 -1.38
N PHE A 176 -4.56 2.21 -0.52
CA PHE A 176 -4.54 0.76 -0.36
C PHE A 176 -5.42 0.13 -1.43
N VAL A 177 -4.83 -0.74 -2.24
CA VAL A 177 -5.53 -1.50 -3.28
C VAL A 177 -5.57 -2.96 -2.83
N LEU A 178 -6.75 -3.37 -2.38
CA LEU A 178 -6.97 -4.65 -1.73
C LEU A 178 -7.64 -5.60 -2.71
N PHE A 179 -7.00 -6.73 -2.97
CA PHE A 179 -7.37 -7.59 -4.09
C PHE A 179 -8.74 -8.24 -3.90
N ASP A 180 -9.03 -8.72 -2.70
CA ASP A 180 -10.25 -9.44 -2.40
C ASP A 180 -11.17 -8.68 -1.43
N ARG A 181 -12.44 -9.05 -1.41
CA ARG A 181 -13.46 -8.42 -0.58
C ARG A 181 -13.23 -8.58 0.92
N PRO A 182 -12.86 -9.77 1.46
CA PRO A 182 -12.59 -9.93 2.87
C PRO A 182 -11.47 -9.02 3.39
N THR A 183 -10.37 -8.91 2.65
CA THR A 183 -9.25 -8.02 2.98
C THR A 183 -9.69 -6.55 2.96
N PHE A 184 -10.44 -6.14 1.93
CA PHE A 184 -10.99 -4.79 1.84
C PHE A 184 -11.90 -4.45 3.03
N ASP A 185 -12.86 -5.31 3.35
CA ASP A 185 -13.79 -5.10 4.45
C ASP A 185 -13.07 -5.02 5.81
N THR A 186 -12.01 -5.81 6.00
CA THR A 186 -11.19 -5.77 7.21
C THR A 186 -10.46 -4.43 7.34
N PHE A 187 -9.80 -3.95 6.27
CA PHE A 187 -9.14 -2.65 6.28
C PHE A 187 -10.12 -1.50 6.51
N VAL A 188 -11.32 -1.55 5.91
CA VAL A 188 -12.39 -0.57 6.14
C VAL A 188 -12.81 -0.54 7.61
N LYS A 189 -13.08 -1.70 8.22
CA LYS A 189 -13.44 -1.80 9.65
C LYS A 189 -12.38 -1.17 10.54
N VAL A 190 -11.11 -1.49 10.30
CA VAL A 190 -10.00 -0.94 11.08
C VAL A 190 -9.86 0.57 10.87
N ALA A 191 -9.98 1.08 9.64
CA ALA A 191 -9.94 2.51 9.38
C ALA A 191 -11.04 3.27 10.14
N ILE A 192 -12.26 2.72 10.17
CA ILE A 192 -13.38 3.32 10.91
C ILE A 192 -13.12 3.27 12.42
N ALA A 193 -12.61 2.16 12.95
CA ALA A 193 -12.29 2.02 14.37
C ALA A 193 -11.23 3.01 14.84
N GLN A 194 -10.25 3.30 13.98
CA GLN A 194 -9.14 4.21 14.27
C GLN A 194 -9.42 5.69 14.00
N ARG A 195 -10.60 6.08 13.53
CA ARG A 195 -10.90 7.48 13.16
C ARG A 195 -10.68 8.50 14.29
N ARG A 196 -10.67 8.01 15.55
CA ARG A 196 -10.31 8.80 16.74
C ARG A 196 -9.18 8.07 17.47
N PRO A 197 -7.94 8.20 17.01
CA PRO A 197 -6.82 7.54 17.66
C PRO A 197 -6.65 8.10 19.08
N ALA A 198 -6.16 7.25 19.99
CA ALA A 198 -5.83 7.65 21.37
C ALA A 198 -4.74 8.74 21.38
N SER A 199 -3.90 8.78 20.36
CA SER A 199 -2.88 9.81 20.12
C SER A 199 -2.99 10.35 18.70
N GLY A 200 -2.94 11.66 18.54
CA GLY A 200 -2.95 12.33 17.25
C GLY A 200 -4.27 13.05 16.91
N ARG A 201 -4.28 13.73 15.75
CA ARG A 201 -5.47 14.45 15.29
C ARG A 201 -6.46 13.47 14.65
N PRO A 202 -7.77 13.59 14.95
CA PRO A 202 -8.80 12.82 14.28
C PRO A 202 -8.81 13.10 12.77
N TYR A 203 -9.38 12.20 12.00
CA TYR A 203 -9.59 12.36 10.57
C TYR A 203 -11.04 12.12 10.18
N GLU A 204 -11.44 12.65 9.03
CA GLU A 204 -12.78 12.48 8.49
C GLU A 204 -12.83 11.28 7.54
N ILE A 205 -13.94 10.55 7.56
CA ILE A 205 -14.20 9.43 6.67
C ILE A 205 -15.35 9.79 5.74
N GLY A 206 -15.12 9.61 4.46
CA GLY A 206 -16.13 9.69 3.43
C GLY A 206 -16.07 8.49 2.50
N THR A 207 -17.13 8.28 1.73
CA THR A 207 -17.19 7.24 0.71
C THR A 207 -17.39 7.86 -0.66
N ALA A 208 -16.79 7.25 -1.70
CA ALA A 208 -17.08 7.58 -3.08
C ALA A 208 -17.40 6.28 -3.83
N ARG A 209 -18.49 6.26 -4.60
CA ARG A 209 -18.78 5.13 -5.49
C ARG A 209 -17.67 5.00 -6.52
N LEU A 210 -17.26 3.75 -6.81
CA LEU A 210 -16.39 3.46 -7.96
C LEU A 210 -17.15 3.87 -9.23
N THR A 211 -16.73 4.98 -9.81
CA THR A 211 -17.09 5.26 -11.20
C THR A 211 -16.11 4.45 -12.05
N LEU A 212 -16.55 3.30 -12.56
CA LEU A 212 -15.80 2.59 -13.60
C LEU A 212 -15.63 3.59 -14.75
N GLY A 213 -14.41 4.06 -14.94
CA GLY A 213 -14.07 4.87 -16.09
C GLY A 213 -14.45 4.07 -17.32
N ARG A 214 -15.31 4.63 -18.17
CA ARG A 214 -15.60 4.04 -19.48
C ARG A 214 -14.27 3.84 -20.18
N THR A 215 -13.91 2.59 -20.45
CA THR A 215 -12.95 2.27 -21.51
C THR A 215 -13.45 2.97 -22.75
N LYS A 216 -12.66 3.91 -23.29
CA LYS A 216 -12.93 4.42 -24.63
C LYS A 216 -12.83 3.24 -25.59
N GLU A 217 -13.98 2.77 -26.03
CA GLU A 217 -14.06 2.00 -27.26
C GLU A 217 -13.69 2.96 -28.40
N SER A 218 -12.65 2.64 -29.09
CA SER A 218 -12.38 3.08 -30.46
C SER A 218 -11.44 2.09 -31.14
#